data_ca2de1da7fb2f8056bd46384f79c1208
#
_entry.id   ca2de1da7fb2f8056bd46384f79c1208
#
_cell.length_a   1.000
_cell.length_b   1.000
_cell.length_c   1.000
_cell.angle_alpha   90.00
_cell.angle_beta   90.00
_cell.angle_gamma   90.00
#
_symmetry.space_group_name_H-M   'P 1'
#
loop_
_entity.id
_entity.type
_entity.pdbx_description
1 polymer ?
#
loop_
_entity_poly.entity_id
_entity_poly.type
_entity_poly.pdbx_seq_one_letter_code
_entity_poly.pdbx_strand_id
1 'polypeptide(L)'
;LDVPEGTIRIVRSVAVPPDRVWHCLTDPNCFKSWWRKNVEIDPREGGRFGEPWADPEGRRRESKAQITAYHPPHGLVLVWADDHWTFDTVVSIWLEPEAAGTRVTVEHQGWMSAPERERVEMMRSHREDWDNHLTNWASHAEELQARPSGH
;
A
#
# COMPACT_ATOMS: atom_id res chain seq x y z
N LEU A 1 -17.05 13.16 1.65
CA LEU A 1 -17.04 13.45 0.21
C LEU A 1 -17.09 12.16 -0.57
N ASP A 2 -17.74 12.21 -1.70
CA ASP A 2 -17.90 11.05 -2.56
C ASP A 2 -16.56 10.60 -3.15
N VAL A 3 -16.37 9.29 -3.19
CA VAL A 3 -15.22 8.68 -3.83
C VAL A 3 -15.50 8.60 -5.34
N PRO A 4 -14.59 9.09 -6.19
CA PRO A 4 -14.80 8.99 -7.64
C PRO A 4 -14.98 7.54 -8.08
N GLU A 5 -15.78 7.36 -9.14
CA GLU A 5 -15.96 6.03 -9.72
C GLU A 5 -14.61 5.44 -10.15
N GLY A 6 -14.43 4.16 -9.94
CA GLY A 6 -13.16 3.49 -10.25
C GLY A 6 -12.04 3.79 -9.27
N THR A 7 -12.37 4.27 -8.08
CA THR A 7 -11.40 4.58 -7.02
C THR A 7 -11.72 3.78 -5.77
N ILE A 8 -10.70 3.17 -5.19
CA ILE A 8 -10.77 2.57 -3.85
C ILE A 8 -10.13 3.57 -2.90
N ARG A 9 -10.83 3.95 -1.83
CA ARG A 9 -10.27 4.83 -0.79
C ARG A 9 -10.46 4.16 0.56
N ILE A 10 -9.37 4.05 1.32
CA ILE A 10 -9.40 3.53 2.68
C ILE A 10 -8.65 4.48 3.58
N VAL A 11 -9.25 4.83 4.71
CA VAL A 11 -8.66 5.72 5.71
C VAL A 11 -8.52 4.94 7.01
N ARG A 12 -7.38 5.05 7.65
CA ARG A 12 -7.13 4.36 8.92
C ARG A 12 -6.37 5.28 9.87
N SER A 13 -6.82 5.33 11.13
CA SER A 13 -6.07 6.01 12.18
C SER A 13 -5.10 5.04 12.84
N VAL A 14 -3.86 5.48 13.03
CA VAL A 14 -2.79 4.68 13.63
C VAL A 14 -2.26 5.47 14.83
N ALA A 15 -2.17 4.82 15.98
CA ALA A 15 -1.77 5.47 17.24
C ALA A 15 -0.23 5.60 17.33
N VAL A 16 0.40 6.13 16.29
CA VAL A 16 1.86 6.25 16.16
C VAL A 16 2.16 7.51 15.36
N PRO A 17 3.21 8.27 15.70
CA PRO A 17 3.57 9.47 14.93
C PRO A 17 3.89 9.18 13.46
N PRO A 18 3.69 10.15 12.56
CA PRO A 18 3.88 9.92 11.12
C PRO A 18 5.25 9.41 10.71
N ASP A 19 6.33 9.87 11.34
CA ASP A 19 7.68 9.41 11.00
C ASP A 19 7.86 7.91 11.27
N ARG A 20 7.22 7.39 12.32
CA ARG A 20 7.26 5.96 12.65
C ARG A 20 6.40 5.13 11.72
N VAL A 21 5.22 5.64 11.38
CA VAL A 21 4.35 4.99 10.39
C VAL A 21 5.05 4.95 9.04
N TRP A 22 5.69 6.05 8.65
CA TRP A 22 6.46 6.14 7.42
C TRP A 22 7.62 5.14 7.38
N HIS A 23 8.34 5.02 8.50
CA HIS A 23 9.45 4.07 8.59
C HIS A 23 8.99 2.64 8.28
N CYS A 24 7.83 2.24 8.82
CA CYS A 24 7.30 0.90 8.58
C CYS A 24 6.85 0.67 7.13
N LEU A 25 6.60 1.73 6.38
CA LEU A 25 6.28 1.63 4.95
C LEU A 25 7.55 1.55 4.10
N THR A 26 8.58 2.27 4.47
CA THR A 26 9.72 2.52 3.57
C THR A 26 10.99 1.77 3.94
N ASP A 27 11.16 1.36 5.18
CA ASP A 27 12.28 0.49 5.52
C ASP A 27 11.99 -0.92 5.00
N PRO A 28 12.84 -1.49 4.13
CA PRO A 28 12.56 -2.79 3.52
C PRO A 28 12.30 -3.91 4.51
N ASN A 29 13.03 -3.96 5.62
CA ASN A 29 12.83 -5.00 6.63
C ASN A 29 11.52 -4.81 7.37
N CYS A 30 11.19 -3.58 7.73
CA CYS A 30 9.93 -3.26 8.38
C CYS A 30 8.74 -3.58 7.47
N PHE A 31 8.84 -3.16 6.22
CA PHE A 31 7.80 -3.40 5.21
C PHE A 31 7.52 -4.89 5.03
N LYS A 32 8.57 -5.71 4.90
CA LYS A 32 8.43 -7.16 4.75
C LYS A 32 7.77 -7.83 5.96
N SER A 33 7.90 -7.25 7.13
CA SER A 33 7.34 -7.80 8.36
C SER A 33 5.82 -7.82 8.37
N TRP A 34 5.17 -6.88 7.68
CA TRP A 34 3.71 -6.80 7.68
C TRP A 34 3.08 -7.00 6.30
N TRP A 35 3.84 -6.82 5.21
CA TRP A 35 3.34 -7.06 3.86
C TRP A 35 3.48 -8.54 3.50
N ARG A 36 4.63 -8.95 3.02
CA ARG A 36 4.99 -10.36 2.73
C ARG A 36 6.50 -10.49 2.67
N LYS A 37 7.00 -11.67 2.98
CA LYS A 37 8.44 -11.92 3.00
C LYS A 37 9.14 -11.70 1.66
N ASN A 38 8.45 -11.97 0.57
CA ASN A 38 9.04 -11.92 -0.77
C ASN A 38 8.89 -10.57 -1.45
N VAL A 39 8.26 -9.60 -0.79
CA VAL A 39 8.10 -8.27 -1.37
C VAL A 39 9.44 -7.54 -1.38
N GLU A 40 9.67 -6.76 -2.44
CA GLU A 40 10.83 -5.89 -2.54
C GLU A 40 10.38 -4.46 -2.79
N ILE A 41 11.06 -3.52 -2.17
CA ILE A 41 10.80 -2.11 -2.35
C ILE A 41 12.12 -1.34 -2.35
N ASP A 42 12.23 -0.38 -3.28
CA ASP A 42 13.33 0.58 -3.34
C ASP A 42 12.72 1.96 -3.04
N PRO A 43 12.79 2.43 -1.79
CA PRO A 43 12.02 3.60 -1.34
C PRO A 43 12.65 4.92 -1.78
N ARG A 44 12.41 5.31 -3.01
CA ARG A 44 12.86 6.57 -3.60
C ARG A 44 12.04 6.88 -4.84
N GLU A 45 12.08 8.11 -5.30
CA GLU A 45 11.47 8.45 -6.58
C GLU A 45 12.15 7.65 -7.70
N GLY A 46 11.35 7.03 -8.55
CA GLY A 46 11.84 6.11 -9.59
C GLY A 46 12.11 4.70 -9.09
N GLY A 47 12.03 4.47 -7.78
CA GLY A 47 12.24 3.15 -7.19
C GLY A 47 11.12 2.18 -7.53
N ARG A 48 11.39 0.90 -7.40
CA ARG A 48 10.44 -0.15 -7.77
C ARG A 48 9.92 -0.91 -6.56
N PHE A 49 8.72 -1.41 -6.71
CA PHE A 49 8.10 -2.37 -5.83
C PHE A 49 7.82 -3.64 -6.64
N GLY A 50 8.06 -4.79 -6.05
CA GLY A 50 7.77 -6.07 -6.69
C GLY A 50 7.30 -7.10 -5.69
N GLU A 51 6.27 -7.86 -6.07
CA GLU A 51 5.74 -8.93 -5.23
C GLU A 51 5.37 -10.13 -6.09
N PRO A 52 6.13 -11.26 -5.98
CA PRO A 52 5.74 -12.49 -6.66
C PRO A 52 4.64 -13.21 -5.88
N TRP A 53 3.71 -13.82 -6.61
CA TRP A 53 2.62 -14.60 -6.03
C TRP A 53 2.17 -15.68 -7.00
N ALA A 54 1.34 -16.62 -6.54
CA ALA A 54 0.79 -17.68 -7.38
C ALA A 54 -0.71 -17.49 -7.51
N ASP A 55 -1.23 -17.63 -8.74
CA ASP A 55 -2.67 -17.54 -8.95
C ASP A 55 -3.36 -18.87 -8.58
N PRO A 56 -4.70 -18.93 -8.59
CA PRO A 56 -5.42 -20.14 -8.20
C PRO A 56 -5.05 -21.39 -9.01
N GLU A 57 -4.54 -21.23 -10.24
CA GLU A 57 -4.08 -22.32 -11.07
C GLU A 57 -2.61 -22.66 -10.84
N GLY A 58 -1.97 -22.03 -9.89
CA GLY A 58 -0.56 -22.27 -9.55
C GLY A 58 0.43 -21.57 -10.46
N ARG A 59 -0.02 -20.69 -11.35
CA ARG A 59 0.89 -19.95 -12.23
C ARG A 59 1.55 -18.82 -11.48
N ARG A 60 2.84 -18.61 -11.76
CA ARG A 60 3.60 -17.52 -11.15
C ARG A 60 3.18 -16.19 -11.74
N ARG A 61 2.89 -15.24 -10.85
CA ARG A 61 2.51 -13.86 -11.19
C ARG A 61 3.38 -12.89 -10.43
N GLU A 62 3.39 -11.65 -10.85
CA GLU A 62 4.09 -10.59 -10.14
C GLU A 62 3.29 -9.30 -10.17
N SER A 63 3.11 -8.70 -8.99
CA SER A 63 2.61 -7.33 -8.89
C SER A 63 3.80 -6.40 -8.95
N LYS A 64 3.72 -5.37 -9.78
CA LYS A 64 4.81 -4.42 -10.02
C LYS A 64 4.33 -3.00 -9.84
N ALA A 65 5.19 -2.18 -9.29
CA ALA A 65 4.90 -0.77 -9.19
C ALA A 65 6.18 0.04 -9.33
N GLN A 66 6.02 1.31 -9.72
CA GLN A 66 7.11 2.26 -9.74
C GLN A 66 6.68 3.49 -8.96
N ILE A 67 7.55 3.94 -8.08
CA ILE A 67 7.31 5.14 -7.28
C ILE A 67 7.53 6.34 -8.17
N THR A 68 6.47 7.10 -8.45
CA THR A 68 6.52 8.27 -9.33
C THR A 68 6.62 9.59 -8.55
N ALA A 69 6.25 9.57 -7.27
CA ALA A 69 6.43 10.72 -6.37
C ALA A 69 6.76 10.20 -4.98
N TYR A 70 7.68 10.86 -4.30
CA TYR A 70 8.18 10.40 -3.01
C TYR A 70 8.44 11.61 -2.11
N HIS A 71 7.62 11.76 -1.07
CA HIS A 71 7.62 12.93 -0.18
C HIS A 71 7.67 12.53 1.30
N PRO A 72 8.83 12.10 1.81
CA PRO A 72 8.96 11.69 3.21
C PRO A 72 8.69 12.85 4.17
N PRO A 73 8.05 12.64 5.29
CA PRO A 73 7.31 11.44 5.70
C PRO A 73 5.82 11.53 5.39
N HIS A 74 5.43 12.28 4.36
CA HIS A 74 4.05 12.66 4.08
C HIS A 74 3.33 11.70 3.13
N GLY A 75 4.04 11.16 2.15
CA GLY A 75 3.38 10.27 1.20
C GLY A 75 4.20 9.88 -0.01
N LEU A 76 3.64 8.97 -0.78
CA LEU A 76 4.21 8.54 -2.05
C LEU A 76 3.11 8.12 -3.02
N VAL A 77 3.45 8.09 -4.29
CA VAL A 77 2.55 7.67 -5.35
C VAL A 77 3.24 6.60 -6.17
N LEU A 78 2.50 5.54 -6.48
CA LEU A 78 2.98 4.41 -7.28
C LEU A 78 2.08 4.23 -8.50
N VAL A 79 2.70 3.90 -9.63
CA VAL A 79 1.97 3.32 -10.77
C VAL A 79 2.06 1.80 -10.59
N TRP A 80 0.90 1.15 -10.55
CA TRP A 80 0.77 -0.25 -10.11
C TRP A 80 0.07 -1.09 -11.16
N ALA A 81 0.60 -2.27 -11.44
CA ALA A 81 -0.06 -3.26 -12.27
C ALA A 81 0.43 -4.67 -11.93
N ASP A 82 -0.45 -5.65 -12.07
CA ASP A 82 -0.01 -7.04 -12.11
C ASP A 82 0.50 -7.35 -13.52
N ASP A 83 1.43 -8.27 -13.62
CA ASP A 83 2.15 -8.56 -14.86
C ASP A 83 1.26 -9.00 -16.03
N HIS A 84 0.07 -9.51 -15.74
CA HIS A 84 -0.87 -9.97 -16.76
C HIS A 84 -1.94 -8.92 -17.13
N TRP A 85 -1.89 -7.74 -16.52
CA TRP A 85 -2.83 -6.67 -16.85
C TRP A 85 -2.42 -5.95 -18.13
N THR A 86 -3.41 -5.41 -18.84
CA THR A 86 -3.20 -4.59 -20.04
C THR A 86 -3.36 -3.10 -19.74
N PHE A 87 -3.47 -2.73 -18.47
CA PHE A 87 -3.69 -1.36 -17.99
C PHE A 87 -2.91 -1.14 -16.72
N ASP A 88 -2.69 0.13 -16.38
CA ASP A 88 -2.05 0.52 -15.13
C ASP A 88 -3.05 1.18 -14.20
N THR A 89 -2.77 1.10 -12.91
CA THR A 89 -3.51 1.82 -11.89
C THR A 89 -2.55 2.71 -11.11
N VAL A 90 -3.08 3.60 -10.28
CA VAL A 90 -2.28 4.51 -9.47
C VAL A 90 -2.65 4.36 -8.00
N VAL A 91 -1.64 4.18 -7.16
CA VAL A 91 -1.82 4.10 -5.71
C VAL A 91 -1.19 5.33 -5.08
N SER A 92 -1.95 6.05 -4.28
CA SER A 92 -1.46 7.16 -3.47
C SER A 92 -1.58 6.77 -2.00
N ILE A 93 -0.50 6.96 -1.24
CA ILE A 93 -0.48 6.71 0.20
C ILE A 93 -0.07 8.00 0.87
N TRP A 94 -0.94 8.56 1.73
CA TRP A 94 -0.69 9.82 2.42
C TRP A 94 -0.83 9.67 3.92
N LEU A 95 0.08 10.30 4.64
CA LEU A 95 0.14 10.29 6.09
C LEU A 95 -0.04 11.71 6.60
N GLU A 96 -1.07 11.91 7.44
CA GLU A 96 -1.35 13.22 8.05
C GLU A 96 -1.33 13.08 9.56
N PRO A 97 -0.68 14.03 10.27
CA PRO A 97 -0.70 13.97 11.73
C PRO A 97 -2.12 14.17 12.27
N GLU A 98 -2.44 13.44 13.32
CA GLU A 98 -3.67 13.58 14.10
C GLU A 98 -3.29 13.74 15.56
N ALA A 99 -4.24 14.17 16.40
CA ALA A 99 -3.99 14.38 17.82
C ALA A 99 -3.43 13.12 18.51
N ALA A 100 -3.88 11.94 18.10
CA ALA A 100 -3.47 10.68 18.72
C ALA A 100 -2.50 9.86 17.85
N GLY A 101 -1.97 10.43 16.78
CA GLY A 101 -1.06 9.69 15.91
C GLY A 101 -1.09 10.14 14.47
N THR A 102 -1.47 9.22 13.58
CA THR A 102 -1.42 9.46 12.13
C THR A 102 -2.71 8.99 11.48
N ARG A 103 -3.21 9.77 10.54
CA ARG A 103 -4.25 9.32 9.62
C ARG A 103 -3.58 8.89 8.31
N VAL A 104 -3.76 7.63 7.96
CA VAL A 104 -3.26 7.05 6.71
C VAL A 104 -4.41 6.98 5.72
N THR A 105 -4.21 7.55 4.54
CA THR A 105 -5.19 7.48 3.45
C THR A 105 -4.54 6.76 2.27
N VAL A 106 -5.17 5.69 1.80
CA VAL A 106 -4.77 4.99 0.58
C VAL A 106 -5.86 5.20 -0.46
N GLU A 107 -5.46 5.64 -1.65
CA GLU A 107 -6.34 5.71 -2.80
C GLU A 107 -5.74 4.90 -3.93
N HIS A 108 -6.50 3.96 -4.47
CA HIS A 108 -6.11 3.13 -5.60
C HIS A 108 -7.06 3.44 -6.75
N GLN A 109 -6.55 4.12 -7.77
CA GLN A 109 -7.34 4.72 -8.85
C GLN A 109 -6.97 4.10 -10.20
N GLY A 110 -7.79 4.39 -11.22
CA GLY A 110 -7.53 3.91 -12.57
C GLY A 110 -8.29 2.65 -12.93
N TRP A 111 -9.17 2.19 -12.06
CA TRP A 111 -9.92 0.95 -12.28
C TRP A 111 -10.90 1.05 -13.45
N MET A 112 -11.24 2.28 -13.90
CA MET A 112 -12.08 2.43 -15.08
C MET A 112 -11.40 1.92 -16.35
N SER A 113 -10.07 1.75 -16.34
CA SER A 113 -9.32 1.14 -17.45
C SER A 113 -9.34 -0.38 -17.41
N ALA A 114 -9.81 -0.98 -16.33
CA ALA A 114 -9.93 -2.44 -16.24
C ALA A 114 -11.05 -2.95 -17.14
N PRO A 115 -10.96 -4.19 -17.63
CA PRO A 115 -12.05 -4.79 -18.40
C PRO A 115 -13.35 -4.72 -17.61
N GLU A 116 -14.41 -4.25 -18.27
CA GLU A 116 -15.69 -3.99 -17.60
C GLU A 116 -16.22 -5.20 -16.84
N ARG A 117 -16.11 -6.38 -17.44
CA ARG A 117 -16.63 -7.63 -16.82
C ARG A 117 -15.92 -7.99 -15.53
N GLU A 118 -14.66 -7.59 -15.38
CA GLU A 118 -13.82 -8.01 -14.28
C GLU A 118 -13.67 -6.91 -13.23
N ARG A 119 -14.03 -5.69 -13.58
CA ARG A 119 -13.75 -4.48 -12.76
C ARG A 119 -14.27 -4.59 -11.33
N VAL A 120 -15.54 -4.95 -11.17
CA VAL A 120 -16.17 -5.02 -9.84
C VAL A 120 -15.44 -6.00 -8.94
N GLU A 121 -15.12 -7.17 -9.47
CA GLU A 121 -14.43 -8.21 -8.71
C GLU A 121 -12.98 -7.82 -8.40
N MET A 122 -12.28 -7.22 -9.36
CA MET A 122 -10.92 -6.75 -9.16
C MET A 122 -10.87 -5.68 -8.07
N MET A 123 -11.79 -4.73 -8.10
CA MET A 123 -11.86 -3.68 -7.09
C MET A 123 -12.19 -4.25 -5.70
N ARG A 124 -13.13 -5.19 -5.65
CA ARG A 124 -13.48 -5.83 -4.39
C ARG A 124 -12.28 -6.55 -3.77
N SER A 125 -11.58 -7.31 -4.58
CA SER A 125 -10.40 -8.07 -4.15
C SER A 125 -9.29 -7.13 -3.65
N HIS A 126 -9.01 -6.07 -4.39
CA HIS A 126 -7.98 -5.11 -3.97
C HIS A 126 -8.39 -4.29 -2.74
N ARG A 127 -9.69 -3.99 -2.59
CA ARG A 127 -10.17 -3.33 -1.38
C ARG A 127 -9.94 -4.22 -0.15
N GLU A 128 -10.23 -5.50 -0.25
CA GLU A 128 -9.98 -6.45 0.83
C GLU A 128 -8.49 -6.56 1.15
N ASP A 129 -7.66 -6.63 0.12
CA ASP A 129 -6.21 -6.71 0.30
C ASP A 129 -5.66 -5.45 0.98
N TRP A 130 -6.10 -4.26 0.54
CA TRP A 130 -5.68 -3.01 1.17
C TRP A 130 -6.14 -2.92 2.62
N ASP A 131 -7.37 -3.34 2.91
CA ASP A 131 -7.86 -3.34 4.28
C ASP A 131 -7.00 -4.22 5.18
N ASN A 132 -6.63 -5.40 4.70
CA ASN A 132 -5.75 -6.32 5.43
C ASN A 132 -4.35 -5.74 5.58
N HIS A 133 -3.80 -5.16 4.53
CA HIS A 133 -2.46 -4.54 4.59
C HIS A 133 -2.44 -3.38 5.58
N LEU A 134 -3.44 -2.52 5.56
CA LEU A 134 -3.51 -1.39 6.50
C LEU A 134 -3.64 -1.86 7.94
N THR A 135 -4.43 -2.90 8.19
CA THR A 135 -4.55 -3.49 9.51
C THR A 135 -3.20 -4.02 10.00
N ASN A 136 -2.49 -4.74 9.15
CA ASN A 136 -1.18 -5.30 9.48
C ASN A 136 -0.13 -4.20 9.69
N TRP A 137 -0.12 -3.19 8.83
CA TRP A 137 0.80 -2.06 8.95
C TRP A 137 0.56 -1.30 10.26
N ALA A 138 -0.70 -0.96 10.54
CA ALA A 138 -1.06 -0.26 11.78
C ALA A 138 -0.65 -1.06 13.02
N SER A 139 -0.97 -2.35 13.04
CA SER A 139 -0.64 -3.22 14.17
C SER A 139 0.87 -3.32 14.38
N HIS A 140 1.63 -3.47 13.30
CA HIS A 140 3.09 -3.57 13.38
C HIS A 140 3.72 -2.28 13.87
N ALA A 141 3.27 -1.14 13.35
CA ALA A 141 3.78 0.17 13.77
C ALA A 141 3.46 0.44 15.24
N GLU A 142 2.25 0.12 15.68
CA GLU A 142 1.83 0.28 17.08
C GLU A 142 2.61 -0.64 18.01
N GLU A 143 2.88 -1.86 17.57
CA GLU A 143 3.68 -2.82 18.33
C GLU A 143 5.12 -2.33 18.51
N LEU A 144 5.73 -1.81 17.44
CA LEU A 144 7.08 -1.26 17.53
C LEU A 144 7.14 -0.04 18.45
N GLN A 145 6.13 0.81 18.41
CA GLN A 145 6.04 2.00 19.27
C GLN A 145 5.94 1.62 20.74
N ALA A 146 5.28 0.50 21.06
CA ALA A 146 5.08 0.03 22.42
C ALA A 146 6.33 -0.64 23.02
N ARG A 147 7.34 -0.99 22.20
CA ARG A 147 8.56 -1.61 22.70
C ARG A 147 9.40 -0.61 23.50
N PRO A 148 10.03 -1.04 24.59
CA PRO A 148 10.93 -0.17 25.36
C PRO A 148 12.04 0.37 24.47
N SER A 149 12.43 1.63 24.68
CA SER A 149 13.53 2.23 23.95
C SER A 149 14.86 1.54 24.33
N GLY A 150 15.80 1.53 23.39
CA GLY A 150 17.11 0.94 23.61
C GLY A 150 17.22 -0.55 23.27
N HIS A 151 16.20 -1.10 22.68
CA HIS A 151 16.20 -2.49 22.25
C HIS A 151 16.31 -2.68 20.77
#